data_c14b28a8980878db5de7163cd34847a3
#
_entry.id   c14b28a8980878db5de7163cd34847a3
#
_cell.length_a   1.000
_cell.length_b   1.000
_cell.length_c   1.000
_cell.angle_alpha   90.00
_cell.angle_beta   90.00
_cell.angle_gamma   90.00
#
_symmetry.space_group_name_H-M   'P 1'
#
loop_
_entity.id
_entity.type
_entity.pdbx_description
1 polymer ?
#
loop_
_entity_poly.entity_id
_entity_poly.type
_entity_poly.pdbx_seq_one_letter_code
_entity_poly.pdbx_strand_id
1 'polypeptide(L)'
;MAYQAGGERAAGVVRGAGTAMSGLLPISYDEEKVIGEALALQVLARYHGVYDKPQLTRYVNLVGRAVALTADRPTIAYHFAVLNHDSINAFAAPAGYVFITKGLLKQIRNEAELAAVLGHEITHISEKHVLAVLQRSKQLAGISEAGLSAAGHNPVVFKSLIDAVAKKLLDEGLDQGKELEADRLGVAFAARVGYDPQAYVGFLQRLRTLKGDDQAFFKTHPNFSSRIAETQQGIRALSPPRQGALLADRLTQRLRGQL
;
A
#
# COMPACT_ATOMS: atom_id res chain seq x y z
N MET A 1 10.42 23.04 56.41
CA MET A 1 9.63 23.35 55.19
C MET A 1 10.50 23.26 53.96
N ALA A 2 10.92 22.05 53.55
CA ALA A 2 11.78 21.89 52.38
C ALA A 2 11.50 20.54 51.64
N TYR A 3 10.26 20.01 51.69
CA TYR A 3 9.97 18.71 51.07
C TYR A 3 8.82 18.74 50.02
N GLN A 4 8.23 19.90 49.76
CA GLN A 4 7.13 20.01 48.79
C GLN A 4 7.53 20.51 47.39
N ALA A 5 8.70 21.12 47.22
CA ALA A 5 9.11 21.67 45.92
C ALA A 5 9.70 20.63 44.95
N GLY A 6 10.09 19.44 45.43
CA GLY A 6 10.66 18.38 44.60
C GLY A 6 9.60 17.48 43.88
N GLY A 7 8.42 17.38 44.48
CA GLY A 7 7.36 16.51 43.94
C GLY A 7 6.69 17.02 42.66
N GLU A 8 6.46 18.34 42.59
CA GLU A 8 5.79 18.90 41.38
C GLU A 8 6.72 18.95 40.15
N ARG A 9 8.01 19.19 40.33
CA ARG A 9 8.97 19.14 39.22
C ARG A 9 9.19 17.72 38.70
N ALA A 10 9.22 16.71 39.59
CA ALA A 10 9.33 15.33 39.19
C ALA A 10 8.04 14.82 38.46
N ALA A 11 6.85 15.24 38.95
CA ALA A 11 5.58 14.92 38.29
C ALA A 11 5.44 15.60 36.91
N GLY A 12 5.93 16.82 36.75
CA GLY A 12 5.94 17.53 35.45
C GLY A 12 6.90 16.89 34.45
N VAL A 13 8.10 16.48 34.88
CA VAL A 13 9.08 15.79 34.03
C VAL A 13 8.57 14.39 33.63
N VAL A 14 7.93 13.66 34.54
CA VAL A 14 7.36 12.35 34.24
C VAL A 14 6.15 12.48 33.26
N ARG A 15 5.31 13.49 33.40
CA ARG A 15 4.23 13.78 32.44
C ARG A 15 4.78 14.20 31.07
N GLY A 16 5.81 15.02 31.01
CA GLY A 16 6.47 15.44 29.78
C GLY A 16 7.17 14.26 29.06
N ALA A 17 7.85 13.40 29.81
CA ALA A 17 8.48 12.20 29.25
C ALA A 17 7.44 11.17 28.78
N GLY A 18 6.33 11.00 29.52
CA GLY A 18 5.23 10.14 29.12
C GLY A 18 4.55 10.58 27.82
N THR A 19 4.30 11.89 27.66
CA THR A 19 3.71 12.45 26.43
C THR A 19 4.68 12.44 25.24
N ALA A 20 5.98 12.59 25.46
CA ALA A 20 6.98 12.50 24.39
C ALA A 20 7.20 11.05 23.92
N MET A 21 7.07 10.06 24.81
CA MET A 21 7.15 8.64 24.45
C MET A 21 5.87 8.11 23.80
N SER A 22 4.70 8.67 24.10
CA SER A 22 3.43 8.23 23.54
C SER A 22 3.35 8.42 22.02
N GLY A 23 4.01 9.43 21.47
CA GLY A 23 4.15 9.64 20.02
C GLY A 23 5.01 8.59 19.29
N LEU A 24 5.71 7.71 20.03
CA LEU A 24 6.57 6.64 19.51
C LEU A 24 5.93 5.26 19.56
N LEU A 25 4.76 5.11 20.19
CA LEU A 25 4.07 3.83 20.24
C LEU A 25 3.55 3.42 18.84
N PRO A 26 3.67 2.15 18.48
CA PRO A 26 3.18 1.67 17.20
C PRO A 26 1.64 1.80 17.14
N ILE A 27 1.14 2.17 15.95
CA ILE A 27 -0.30 2.21 15.67
C ILE A 27 -0.88 0.82 15.90
N SER A 28 -1.91 0.71 16.72
CA SER A 28 -2.64 -0.54 16.97
C SER A 28 -3.40 -0.99 15.71
N TYR A 29 -3.79 -2.27 15.67
CA TYR A 29 -4.52 -2.77 14.51
C TYR A 29 -5.93 -2.15 14.39
N ASP A 30 -6.56 -1.78 15.51
CA ASP A 30 -7.86 -1.11 15.48
C ASP A 30 -7.75 0.33 14.95
N GLU A 31 -6.71 1.06 15.32
CA GLU A 31 -6.39 2.37 14.72
C GLU A 31 -6.04 2.22 13.24
N GLU A 32 -5.25 1.18 12.87
CA GLU A 32 -4.93 0.88 11.48
C GLU A 32 -6.19 0.69 10.64
N LYS A 33 -7.23 0.00 11.16
CA LYS A 33 -8.52 -0.18 10.47
C LYS A 33 -9.22 1.15 10.21
N VAL A 34 -9.35 1.98 11.24
CA VAL A 34 -10.02 3.30 11.10
C VAL A 34 -9.30 4.17 10.07
N ILE A 35 -7.98 4.18 10.09
CA ILE A 35 -7.16 4.93 9.12
C ILE A 35 -7.32 4.34 7.72
N GLY A 36 -7.27 3.02 7.59
CA GLY A 36 -7.42 2.31 6.33
C GLY A 36 -8.78 2.56 5.67
N GLU A 37 -9.86 2.49 6.43
CA GLU A 37 -11.22 2.80 5.97
C GLU A 37 -11.35 4.25 5.49
N ALA A 38 -10.83 5.20 6.25
CA ALA A 38 -10.88 6.61 5.88
C ALA A 38 -10.10 6.89 4.58
N LEU A 39 -8.91 6.29 4.41
CA LEU A 39 -8.13 6.41 3.18
C LEU A 39 -8.79 5.68 2.01
N ALA A 40 -9.36 4.50 2.23
CA ALA A 40 -10.10 3.75 1.22
C ALA A 40 -11.29 4.56 0.66
N LEU A 41 -12.02 5.26 1.53
CA LEU A 41 -13.12 6.16 1.11
C LEU A 41 -12.60 7.31 0.24
N GLN A 42 -11.44 7.89 0.56
CA GLN A 42 -10.84 8.95 -0.28
C GLN A 42 -10.40 8.43 -1.66
N VAL A 43 -9.80 7.22 -1.71
CA VAL A 43 -9.47 6.56 -2.98
C VAL A 43 -10.74 6.35 -3.81
N LEU A 44 -11.79 5.78 -3.22
CA LEU A 44 -13.06 5.56 -3.92
C LEU A 44 -13.69 6.86 -4.45
N ALA A 45 -13.67 7.92 -3.64
CA ALA A 45 -14.21 9.22 -4.04
C ALA A 45 -13.43 9.83 -5.22
N ARG A 46 -12.09 9.73 -5.19
CA ARG A 46 -11.21 10.29 -6.23
C ARG A 46 -11.27 9.54 -7.55
N TYR A 47 -11.46 8.21 -7.50
CA TYR A 47 -11.40 7.32 -8.67
C TYR A 47 -12.78 6.83 -9.13
N HIS A 48 -13.83 7.59 -8.86
CA HIS A 48 -15.22 7.37 -9.31
C HIS A 48 -15.82 6.05 -8.83
N GLY A 49 -15.39 5.57 -7.66
CA GLY A 49 -15.93 4.37 -7.04
C GLY A 49 -15.45 3.06 -7.64
N VAL A 50 -16.09 2.00 -7.26
CA VAL A 50 -15.82 0.64 -7.75
C VAL A 50 -16.37 0.48 -9.15
N TYR A 51 -15.61 -0.14 -10.04
CA TYR A 51 -16.05 -0.50 -11.39
C TYR A 51 -17.10 -1.62 -11.30
N ASP A 52 -18.28 -1.36 -11.88
CA ASP A 52 -19.44 -2.28 -11.79
C ASP A 52 -19.26 -3.51 -12.70
N LYS A 53 -18.30 -4.33 -12.36
CA LYS A 53 -18.00 -5.63 -12.97
C LYS A 53 -17.68 -6.66 -11.87
N PRO A 54 -18.71 -7.23 -11.22
CA PRO A 54 -18.51 -8.10 -10.05
C PRO A 54 -17.63 -9.32 -10.33
N GLN A 55 -17.71 -9.89 -11.54
CA GLN A 55 -16.87 -11.03 -11.93
C GLN A 55 -15.40 -10.67 -12.03
N LEU A 56 -15.09 -9.47 -12.54
CA LEU A 56 -13.72 -8.96 -12.59
C LEU A 56 -13.17 -8.70 -11.20
N THR A 57 -13.94 -8.03 -10.34
CA THR A 57 -13.56 -7.80 -8.94
C THR A 57 -13.33 -9.12 -8.21
N ARG A 58 -14.20 -10.12 -8.40
CA ARG A 58 -14.03 -11.46 -7.83
C ARG A 58 -12.73 -12.12 -8.29
N TYR A 59 -12.39 -11.98 -9.57
CA TYR A 59 -11.17 -12.55 -10.12
C TYR A 59 -9.91 -11.89 -9.53
N VAL A 60 -9.88 -10.56 -9.46
CA VAL A 60 -8.78 -9.81 -8.83
C VAL A 60 -8.65 -10.20 -7.34
N ASN A 61 -9.76 -10.36 -6.62
CA ASN A 61 -9.75 -10.85 -5.25
C ASN A 61 -9.16 -12.27 -5.13
N LEU A 62 -9.47 -13.18 -6.04
CA LEU A 62 -8.91 -14.55 -5.99
C LEU A 62 -7.39 -14.53 -6.14
N VAL A 63 -6.88 -13.78 -7.13
CA VAL A 63 -5.43 -13.65 -7.34
C VAL A 63 -4.76 -12.95 -6.16
N GLY A 64 -5.30 -11.81 -5.73
CA GLY A 64 -4.72 -11.01 -4.65
C GLY A 64 -4.71 -11.75 -3.31
N ARG A 65 -5.78 -12.46 -2.97
CA ARG A 65 -5.85 -13.26 -1.73
C ARG A 65 -4.86 -14.42 -1.74
N ALA A 66 -4.67 -15.07 -2.90
CA ALA A 66 -3.65 -16.12 -3.01
C ALA A 66 -2.25 -15.56 -2.72
N VAL A 67 -1.92 -14.36 -3.24
CA VAL A 67 -0.65 -13.70 -2.97
C VAL A 67 -0.56 -13.25 -1.51
N ALA A 68 -1.63 -12.69 -0.94
CA ALA A 68 -1.67 -12.21 0.44
C ALA A 68 -1.40 -13.32 1.48
N LEU A 69 -1.78 -14.57 1.19
CA LEU A 69 -1.49 -15.72 2.05
C LEU A 69 0.01 -16.00 2.20
N THR A 70 0.84 -15.48 1.31
CA THR A 70 2.31 -15.64 1.35
C THR A 70 3.04 -14.41 1.86
N ALA A 71 2.32 -13.33 2.18
CA ALA A 71 2.86 -12.09 2.74
C ALA A 71 3.19 -12.22 4.23
N ASP A 72 3.91 -11.25 4.77
CA ASP A 72 4.36 -11.28 6.17
C ASP A 72 3.23 -11.00 7.20
N ARG A 73 2.06 -10.52 6.73
CA ARG A 73 0.84 -10.36 7.55
C ARG A 73 -0.36 -11.10 6.94
N PRO A 74 -0.33 -12.45 6.83
CA PRO A 74 -1.36 -13.22 6.12
C PRO A 74 -2.71 -13.26 6.85
N THR A 75 -2.75 -12.89 8.14
CA THR A 75 -3.97 -12.87 8.98
C THR A 75 -4.84 -11.63 8.78
N ILE A 76 -4.36 -10.61 8.07
CA ILE A 76 -5.16 -9.43 7.72
C ILE A 76 -6.26 -9.84 6.73
N ALA A 77 -7.44 -9.29 6.88
CA ALA A 77 -8.51 -9.42 5.91
C ALA A 77 -8.23 -8.53 4.69
N TYR A 78 -7.61 -9.08 3.64
CA TYR A 78 -7.35 -8.32 2.41
C TYR A 78 -8.61 -8.22 1.53
N HIS A 79 -8.88 -7.00 1.07
CA HIS A 79 -10.00 -6.62 0.20
C HIS A 79 -9.48 -5.96 -1.07
N PHE A 80 -9.86 -6.48 -2.23
CA PHE A 80 -9.42 -5.97 -3.51
C PHE A 80 -10.60 -5.39 -4.28
N ALA A 81 -10.45 -4.18 -4.82
CA ALA A 81 -11.46 -3.55 -5.66
C ALA A 81 -10.86 -3.01 -6.96
N VAL A 82 -11.63 -3.13 -8.05
CA VAL A 82 -11.31 -2.49 -9.32
C VAL A 82 -11.97 -1.11 -9.33
N LEU A 83 -11.17 -0.07 -9.58
CA LEU A 83 -11.67 1.32 -9.65
C LEU A 83 -12.14 1.68 -11.06
N ASN A 84 -13.23 2.46 -11.14
CA ASN A 84 -13.80 2.92 -12.40
C ASN A 84 -13.03 4.11 -12.99
N HIS A 85 -11.75 3.94 -13.25
CA HIS A 85 -10.89 5.00 -13.77
C HIS A 85 -9.94 4.46 -14.83
N ASP A 86 -9.71 5.25 -15.90
CA ASP A 86 -8.87 4.83 -17.03
C ASP A 86 -7.38 5.16 -16.85
N SER A 87 -6.98 5.93 -15.83
CA SER A 87 -5.56 6.09 -15.52
C SER A 87 -4.91 4.76 -15.16
N ILE A 88 -3.62 4.63 -15.42
CA ILE A 88 -2.82 3.47 -14.99
C ILE A 88 -2.43 3.72 -13.54
N ASN A 89 -3.03 3.01 -12.57
CA ASN A 89 -2.65 3.11 -11.16
C ASN A 89 -3.14 1.94 -10.28
N ALA A 90 -2.47 1.74 -9.14
CA ALA A 90 -2.89 0.89 -8.05
C ALA A 90 -2.60 1.58 -6.71
N PHE A 91 -3.24 1.16 -5.63
CA PHE A 91 -3.11 1.77 -4.31
C PHE A 91 -3.31 0.76 -3.21
N ALA A 92 -2.55 0.92 -2.14
CA ALA A 92 -2.73 0.20 -0.89
C ALA A 92 -3.11 1.17 0.24
N ALA A 93 -4.19 0.87 0.94
CA ALA A 93 -4.52 1.53 2.21
C ALA A 93 -4.36 0.53 3.38
N PRO A 94 -4.00 1.01 4.58
CA PRO A 94 -3.81 0.15 5.76
C PRO A 94 -4.97 -0.81 6.01
N ALA A 95 -4.74 -1.82 6.82
CA ALA A 95 -5.70 -2.84 7.19
C ALA A 95 -6.25 -3.71 6.03
N GLY A 96 -5.56 -3.77 4.89
CA GLY A 96 -5.85 -4.75 3.85
C GLY A 96 -6.60 -4.23 2.62
N TYR A 97 -6.80 -2.93 2.46
CA TYR A 97 -7.50 -2.38 1.29
C TYR A 97 -6.54 -2.20 0.11
N VAL A 98 -6.81 -2.89 -0.99
CA VAL A 98 -6.02 -2.82 -2.24
C VAL A 98 -6.92 -2.45 -3.40
N PHE A 99 -6.50 -1.47 -4.17
CA PHE A 99 -7.24 -0.94 -5.32
C PHE A 99 -6.40 -1.03 -6.59
N ILE A 100 -7.03 -1.39 -7.69
CA ILE A 100 -6.43 -1.36 -9.02
C ILE A 100 -7.39 -0.69 -10.00
N THR A 101 -6.91 0.23 -10.81
CA THR A 101 -7.76 0.88 -11.80
C THR A 101 -8.03 -0.04 -12.99
N LYS A 102 -9.18 0.12 -13.67
CA LYS A 102 -9.45 -0.58 -14.93
C LYS A 102 -8.41 -0.24 -16.01
N GLY A 103 -7.84 0.99 -15.97
CA GLY A 103 -6.77 1.41 -16.86
C GLY A 103 -5.49 0.59 -16.68
N LEU A 104 -5.09 0.32 -15.43
CA LEU A 104 -3.94 -0.55 -15.16
C LEU A 104 -4.22 -2.00 -15.58
N LEU A 105 -5.42 -2.52 -15.33
CA LEU A 105 -5.79 -3.87 -15.76
C LEU A 105 -5.69 -4.05 -17.28
N LYS A 106 -5.97 -3.02 -18.07
CA LYS A 106 -5.80 -3.04 -19.54
C LYS A 106 -4.32 -3.19 -19.96
N GLN A 107 -3.36 -2.87 -19.09
CA GLN A 107 -1.92 -3.02 -19.34
C GLN A 107 -1.40 -4.41 -18.96
N ILE A 108 -2.13 -5.17 -18.17
CA ILE A 108 -1.75 -6.51 -17.70
C ILE A 108 -1.90 -7.53 -18.85
N ARG A 109 -0.86 -8.31 -19.13
CA ARG A 109 -0.82 -9.29 -20.22
C ARG A 109 -0.98 -10.73 -19.78
N ASN A 110 -0.65 -11.02 -18.52
CA ASN A 110 -0.76 -12.36 -17.94
C ASN A 110 -1.04 -12.26 -16.44
N GLU A 111 -1.50 -13.36 -15.84
CA GLU A 111 -1.89 -13.36 -14.42
C GLU A 111 -0.70 -13.18 -13.48
N ALA A 112 0.51 -13.57 -13.89
CA ALA A 112 1.72 -13.35 -13.11
C ALA A 112 2.04 -11.85 -12.96
N GLU A 113 1.81 -11.04 -14.00
CA GLU A 113 1.92 -9.58 -13.89
C GLU A 113 0.89 -9.01 -12.89
N LEU A 114 -0.37 -9.47 -12.97
CA LEU A 114 -1.40 -9.08 -12.00
C LEU A 114 -1.00 -9.46 -10.58
N ALA A 115 -0.55 -10.69 -10.38
CA ALA A 115 -0.13 -11.18 -9.08
C ALA A 115 1.04 -10.37 -8.50
N ALA A 116 2.01 -9.99 -9.32
CA ALA A 116 3.15 -9.19 -8.89
C ALA A 116 2.76 -7.74 -8.55
N VAL A 117 1.89 -7.12 -9.34
CA VAL A 117 1.33 -5.77 -9.03
C VAL A 117 0.57 -5.82 -7.71
N LEU A 118 -0.31 -6.80 -7.52
CA LEU A 118 -1.04 -6.95 -6.26
C LEU A 118 -0.09 -7.28 -5.10
N GLY A 119 0.97 -8.05 -5.33
CA GLY A 119 2.03 -8.33 -4.35
C GLY A 119 2.77 -7.07 -3.91
N HIS A 120 3.06 -6.16 -4.84
CA HIS A 120 3.63 -4.85 -4.55
C HIS A 120 2.73 -4.05 -3.60
N GLU A 121 1.43 -3.96 -3.89
CA GLU A 121 0.46 -3.26 -3.04
C GLU A 121 0.29 -3.96 -1.67
N ILE A 122 0.25 -5.28 -1.65
CA ILE A 122 0.21 -6.06 -0.40
C ILE A 122 1.43 -5.77 0.47
N THR A 123 2.61 -5.58 -0.14
CA THR A 123 3.83 -5.24 0.61
C THR A 123 3.69 -3.89 1.31
N HIS A 124 3.10 -2.88 0.69
CA HIS A 124 2.86 -1.59 1.35
C HIS A 124 2.02 -1.73 2.63
N ILE A 125 1.15 -2.72 2.69
CA ILE A 125 0.33 -3.04 3.87
C ILE A 125 1.12 -3.87 4.88
N SER A 126 1.77 -4.96 4.43
CA SER A 126 2.49 -5.88 5.31
C SER A 126 3.67 -5.19 6.01
N GLU A 127 4.39 -4.33 5.30
CA GLU A 127 5.51 -3.55 5.82
C GLU A 127 5.09 -2.21 6.44
N LYS A 128 3.78 -1.93 6.51
CA LYS A 128 3.21 -0.73 7.15
C LYS A 128 3.74 0.58 6.58
N HIS A 129 4.06 0.63 5.28
CA HIS A 129 4.67 1.80 4.65
C HIS A 129 3.85 3.07 4.81
N VAL A 130 2.52 2.96 4.64
CA VAL A 130 1.58 4.09 4.81
C VAL A 130 1.51 4.54 6.26
N LEU A 131 1.50 3.58 7.20
CA LEU A 131 1.48 3.89 8.63
C LEU A 131 2.77 4.58 9.09
N ALA A 132 3.91 4.24 8.51
CA ALA A 132 5.18 4.93 8.78
C ALA A 132 5.14 6.40 8.33
N VAL A 133 4.51 6.70 7.17
CA VAL A 133 4.28 8.09 6.74
C VAL A 133 3.40 8.84 7.73
N LEU A 134 2.31 8.20 8.18
CA LEU A 134 1.40 8.77 9.16
C LEU A 134 2.10 9.06 10.48
N GLN A 135 2.89 8.13 11.02
CA GLN A 135 3.66 8.31 12.27
C GLN A 135 4.63 9.48 12.15
N ARG A 136 5.34 9.59 11.03
CA ARG A 136 6.24 10.72 10.77
C ARG A 136 5.49 12.05 10.70
N SER A 137 4.34 12.08 10.06
CA SER A 137 3.49 13.29 9.98
C SER A 137 2.98 13.71 11.36
N LYS A 138 2.58 12.75 12.20
CA LYS A 138 2.21 13.00 13.61
C LYS A 138 3.37 13.63 14.41
N GLN A 139 4.56 13.06 14.31
CA GLN A 139 5.74 13.56 15.02
C GLN A 139 6.06 15.00 14.64
N LEU A 140 6.01 15.30 13.33
CA LEU A 140 6.27 16.65 12.82
C LEU A 140 5.18 17.66 13.26
N ALA A 141 3.93 17.22 13.40
CA ALA A 141 2.81 18.05 13.85
C ALA A 141 2.74 18.18 15.40
N GLY A 142 3.61 17.50 16.15
CA GLY A 142 3.56 17.48 17.62
C GLY A 142 2.30 16.83 18.20
N ILE A 143 1.62 16.00 17.41
CA ILE A 143 0.37 15.32 17.82
C ILE A 143 0.72 14.11 18.66
N SER A 144 0.36 14.16 19.97
CA SER A 144 0.52 13.02 20.89
C SER A 144 -0.53 11.92 20.60
N GLU A 145 -0.33 10.73 21.17
CA GLU A 145 -1.28 9.62 21.11
C GLU A 145 -2.65 9.97 21.71
N ALA A 146 -2.64 10.73 22.83
CA ALA A 146 -3.86 11.36 23.34
C ALA A 146 -4.53 12.24 22.27
N GLY A 147 -3.76 12.82 21.36
CA GLY A 147 -4.25 13.51 20.16
C GLY A 147 -4.90 12.59 19.14
N LEU A 148 -4.50 11.32 18.98
CA LEU A 148 -5.18 10.37 18.08
C LEU A 148 -6.39 9.68 18.71
N SER A 149 -6.32 9.29 19.96
CA SER A 149 -7.50 8.90 20.74
C SER A 149 -8.47 10.07 20.85
N ALA A 150 -7.96 11.33 21.00
CA ALA A 150 -8.75 12.54 20.92
C ALA A 150 -9.10 12.95 19.48
N ALA A 151 -8.38 12.50 18.45
CA ALA A 151 -8.75 12.72 17.04
C ALA A 151 -9.89 11.77 16.63
N GLY A 152 -10.04 10.61 17.26
CA GLY A 152 -11.34 9.91 17.30
C GLY A 152 -12.44 10.77 17.93
N HIS A 153 -12.08 11.76 18.75
CA HIS A 153 -12.99 12.73 19.38
C HIS A 153 -12.91 14.15 18.75
N ASN A 154 -11.93 14.41 17.87
CA ASN A 154 -11.82 15.64 17.11
C ASN A 154 -11.76 15.35 15.59
N PRO A 155 -12.91 15.33 14.93
CA PRO A 155 -13.01 14.95 13.52
C PRO A 155 -12.24 15.88 12.58
N VAL A 156 -11.95 17.12 12.98
CA VAL A 156 -11.19 18.07 12.15
C VAL A 156 -9.71 17.69 12.10
N VAL A 157 -9.10 17.34 13.25
CA VAL A 157 -7.70 16.91 13.32
C VAL A 157 -7.51 15.58 12.61
N PHE A 158 -8.41 14.64 12.83
CA PHE A 158 -8.37 13.34 12.14
C PHE A 158 -8.47 13.51 10.62
N LYS A 159 -9.45 14.32 10.16
CA LYS A 159 -9.61 14.61 8.73
C LYS A 159 -8.36 15.24 8.13
N SER A 160 -7.78 16.25 8.77
CA SER A 160 -6.56 16.91 8.29
C SER A 160 -5.40 15.93 8.15
N LEU A 161 -5.25 14.99 9.09
CA LEU A 161 -4.23 13.96 9.05
C LEU A 161 -4.45 12.98 7.90
N ILE A 162 -5.67 12.50 7.71
CA ILE A 162 -6.04 11.61 6.59
C ILE A 162 -5.83 12.31 5.26
N ASP A 163 -6.23 13.59 5.12
CA ASP A 163 -6.03 14.37 3.90
C ASP A 163 -4.54 14.53 3.56
N ALA A 164 -3.68 14.76 4.55
CA ALA A 164 -2.23 14.85 4.35
C ALA A 164 -1.63 13.51 3.88
N VAL A 165 -2.05 12.40 4.47
CA VAL A 165 -1.60 11.05 4.06
C VAL A 165 -2.14 10.70 2.68
N ALA A 166 -3.41 10.99 2.39
CA ALA A 166 -4.00 10.76 1.09
C ALA A 166 -3.28 11.56 -0.01
N LYS A 167 -2.96 12.84 0.25
CA LYS A 167 -2.13 13.64 -0.66
C LYS A 167 -0.79 12.97 -0.92
N LYS A 168 -0.09 12.50 0.13
CA LYS A 168 1.18 11.81 -0.01
C LYS A 168 1.05 10.57 -0.90
N LEU A 169 0.03 9.72 -0.65
CA LEU A 169 -0.16 8.48 -1.39
C LEU A 169 -0.62 8.69 -2.84
N LEU A 170 -1.57 9.61 -3.04
CA LEU A 170 -2.28 9.74 -4.32
C LEU A 170 -1.63 10.75 -5.27
N ASP A 171 -0.81 11.68 -4.76
CA ASP A 171 -0.21 12.76 -5.55
C ASP A 171 1.32 12.71 -5.60
N GLU A 172 2.00 12.26 -4.53
CA GLU A 172 3.45 12.34 -4.41
C GLU A 172 4.16 10.98 -4.48
N GLY A 173 3.47 9.90 -4.05
CA GLY A 173 4.04 8.57 -3.90
C GLY A 173 4.85 8.38 -2.63
N LEU A 174 5.31 7.16 -2.40
CA LEU A 174 6.15 6.79 -1.27
C LEU A 174 7.64 7.02 -1.58
N ASP A 175 8.47 6.96 -0.54
CA ASP A 175 9.92 7.09 -0.68
C ASP A 175 10.48 5.93 -1.53
N GLN A 176 11.51 6.21 -2.33
CA GLN A 176 12.11 5.22 -3.24
C GLN A 176 12.50 3.90 -2.55
N GLY A 177 13.02 3.94 -1.32
CA GLY A 177 13.37 2.74 -0.58
C GLY A 177 12.18 1.82 -0.34
N LYS A 178 10.98 2.39 -0.07
CA LYS A 178 9.73 1.65 0.12
C LYS A 178 9.23 1.04 -1.18
N GLU A 179 9.40 1.73 -2.30
CA GLU A 179 9.07 1.21 -3.63
C GLU A 179 9.96 0.01 -4.01
N LEU A 180 11.27 0.11 -3.78
CA LEU A 180 12.21 -0.98 -4.05
C LEU A 180 11.93 -2.20 -3.16
N GLU A 181 11.60 -1.98 -1.89
CA GLU A 181 11.20 -3.04 -0.97
C GLU A 181 9.88 -3.70 -1.41
N ALA A 182 8.89 -2.89 -1.85
CA ALA A 182 7.63 -3.40 -2.35
C ALA A 182 7.80 -4.24 -3.63
N ASP A 183 8.67 -3.83 -4.54
CA ASP A 183 9.01 -4.62 -5.72
C ASP A 183 9.66 -5.96 -5.36
N ARG A 184 10.66 -5.93 -4.47
CA ARG A 184 11.40 -7.14 -4.07
C ARG A 184 10.52 -8.15 -3.34
N LEU A 185 9.76 -7.71 -2.35
CA LEU A 185 8.90 -8.59 -1.56
C LEU A 185 7.64 -9.02 -2.33
N GLY A 186 7.03 -8.10 -3.08
CA GLY A 186 5.84 -8.40 -3.87
C GLY A 186 6.07 -9.46 -4.93
N VAL A 187 7.22 -9.39 -5.62
CA VAL A 187 7.63 -10.45 -6.56
C VAL A 187 7.89 -11.77 -5.83
N ALA A 188 8.49 -11.74 -4.64
CA ALA A 188 8.72 -12.96 -3.86
C ALA A 188 7.39 -13.59 -3.39
N PHE A 189 6.41 -12.77 -2.98
CA PHE A 189 5.07 -13.26 -2.61
C PHE A 189 4.38 -13.94 -3.81
N ALA A 190 4.38 -13.30 -4.99
CA ALA A 190 3.82 -13.88 -6.21
C ALA A 190 4.54 -15.20 -6.61
N ALA A 191 5.88 -15.24 -6.49
CA ALA A 191 6.67 -16.43 -6.79
C ALA A 191 6.37 -17.60 -5.82
N ARG A 192 6.09 -17.32 -4.54
CA ARG A 192 5.68 -18.35 -3.55
C ARG A 192 4.36 -19.01 -3.92
N VAL A 193 3.45 -18.28 -4.55
CA VAL A 193 2.18 -18.82 -5.09
C VAL A 193 2.40 -19.66 -6.35
N GLY A 194 3.54 -19.50 -7.03
CA GLY A 194 3.89 -20.22 -8.24
C GLY A 194 3.83 -19.41 -9.53
N TYR A 195 3.69 -18.08 -9.45
CA TYR A 195 3.77 -17.20 -10.61
C TYR A 195 5.21 -16.95 -11.05
N ASP A 196 5.38 -16.68 -12.36
CA ASP A 196 6.69 -16.33 -12.90
C ASP A 196 7.11 -14.91 -12.46
N PRO A 197 8.17 -14.78 -11.65
CA PRO A 197 8.62 -13.48 -11.17
C PRO A 197 9.16 -12.56 -12.29
N GLN A 198 9.63 -13.12 -13.42
CA GLN A 198 10.14 -12.32 -14.55
C GLN A 198 9.03 -11.54 -15.26
N ALA A 199 7.77 -11.95 -15.12
CA ALA A 199 6.63 -11.23 -15.68
C ALA A 199 6.58 -9.78 -15.21
N TYR A 200 6.89 -9.51 -13.93
CA TYR A 200 6.88 -8.15 -13.39
C TYR A 200 7.96 -7.25 -13.99
N VAL A 201 9.15 -7.81 -14.27
CA VAL A 201 10.21 -7.05 -14.96
C VAL A 201 9.73 -6.62 -16.35
N GLY A 202 9.12 -7.53 -17.12
CA GLY A 202 8.53 -7.22 -18.41
C GLY A 202 7.41 -6.17 -18.34
N PHE A 203 6.57 -6.23 -17.31
CA PHE A 203 5.55 -5.24 -17.03
C PHE A 203 6.14 -3.85 -16.75
N LEU A 204 7.11 -3.72 -15.85
CA LEU A 204 7.78 -2.46 -15.53
C LEU A 204 8.50 -1.86 -16.77
N GLN A 205 9.15 -2.72 -17.58
CA GLN A 205 9.80 -2.29 -18.83
C GLN A 205 8.80 -1.68 -19.83
N ARG A 206 7.61 -2.30 -19.96
CA ARG A 206 6.55 -1.76 -20.83
C ARG A 206 6.01 -0.45 -20.29
N LEU A 207 5.69 -0.37 -19.01
CA LEU A 207 5.21 0.88 -18.42
C LEU A 207 6.19 2.02 -18.63
N ARG A 208 7.51 1.77 -18.48
CA ARG A 208 8.55 2.77 -18.71
C ARG A 208 8.50 3.36 -20.12
N THR A 209 8.02 2.61 -21.12
CA THR A 209 7.93 3.08 -22.51
C THR A 209 6.63 3.82 -22.83
N LEU A 210 5.63 3.76 -21.97
CA LEU A 210 4.37 4.49 -22.15
C LEU A 210 4.63 5.99 -22.02
N LYS A 211 4.20 6.74 -23.04
CA LYS A 211 4.27 8.21 -23.06
C LYS A 211 2.84 8.74 -23.04
N GLY A 212 2.58 9.82 -22.30
CA GLY A 212 1.31 10.51 -22.33
C GLY A 212 0.77 10.89 -20.95
N ASP A 213 -0.52 11.13 -20.84
CA ASP A 213 -1.24 11.63 -19.67
C ASP A 213 -1.27 10.67 -18.46
N ASP A 214 -0.71 9.46 -18.62
CA ASP A 214 -0.59 8.45 -17.57
C ASP A 214 0.51 8.76 -16.52
N GLN A 215 0.77 10.04 -16.31
CA GLN A 215 1.77 10.48 -15.31
C GLN A 215 1.40 10.11 -13.86
N ALA A 216 0.17 9.70 -13.59
CA ALA A 216 -0.28 9.39 -12.23
C ALA A 216 0.54 8.24 -11.62
N PHE A 217 0.71 7.12 -12.35
CA PHE A 217 1.52 5.99 -11.90
C PHE A 217 3.00 6.35 -11.76
N PHE A 218 3.52 7.19 -12.68
CA PHE A 218 4.91 7.64 -12.62
C PHE A 218 5.19 8.58 -11.44
N LYS A 219 4.17 9.30 -10.94
CA LYS A 219 4.30 10.18 -9.77
C LYS A 219 4.27 9.37 -8.47
N THR A 220 3.36 8.40 -8.38
CA THR A 220 3.19 7.59 -7.17
C THR A 220 4.21 6.46 -7.06
N HIS A 221 4.74 5.96 -8.20
CA HIS A 221 5.72 4.87 -8.28
C HIS A 221 6.90 5.23 -9.19
N PRO A 222 7.76 6.18 -8.80
CA PRO A 222 8.83 6.69 -9.65
C PRO A 222 10.00 5.72 -9.84
N ASN A 223 11.00 6.14 -10.65
CA ASN A 223 12.30 5.49 -10.79
C ASN A 223 12.30 4.06 -11.37
N PHE A 224 11.59 3.85 -12.49
CA PHE A 224 11.49 2.55 -13.14
C PHE A 224 12.84 1.84 -13.37
N SER A 225 13.89 2.56 -13.71
CA SER A 225 15.20 1.93 -13.95
C SER A 225 15.76 1.28 -12.69
N SER A 226 15.68 1.96 -11.54
CA SER A 226 16.09 1.42 -10.25
C SER A 226 15.19 0.25 -9.82
N ARG A 227 13.87 0.38 -10.02
CA ARG A 227 12.89 -0.66 -9.71
C ARG A 227 13.14 -1.94 -10.51
N ILE A 228 13.38 -1.82 -11.83
CA ILE A 228 13.71 -2.96 -12.69
C ILE A 228 14.99 -3.66 -12.21
N ALA A 229 16.06 -2.88 -11.92
CA ALA A 229 17.33 -3.43 -11.45
C ALA A 229 17.18 -4.17 -10.11
N GLU A 230 16.50 -3.57 -9.14
CA GLU A 230 16.24 -4.15 -7.82
C GLU A 230 15.37 -5.39 -7.92
N THR A 231 14.30 -5.35 -8.72
CA THR A 231 13.43 -6.52 -8.97
C THR A 231 14.24 -7.68 -9.55
N GLN A 232 15.11 -7.42 -10.55
CA GLN A 232 15.98 -8.44 -11.13
C GLN A 232 16.96 -9.01 -10.09
N GLN A 233 17.50 -8.17 -9.21
CA GLN A 233 18.36 -8.63 -8.12
C GLN A 233 17.58 -9.51 -7.13
N GLY A 234 16.38 -9.07 -6.72
CA GLY A 234 15.49 -9.85 -5.86
C GLY A 234 15.14 -11.21 -6.44
N ILE A 235 14.85 -11.27 -7.75
CA ILE A 235 14.57 -12.55 -8.45
C ILE A 235 15.78 -13.50 -8.42
N ARG A 236 16.99 -12.97 -8.64
CA ARG A 236 18.22 -13.77 -8.56
C ARG A 236 18.48 -14.31 -7.16
N ALA A 237 18.01 -13.62 -6.13
CA ALA A 237 18.14 -14.06 -4.74
C ALA A 237 17.08 -15.09 -4.30
N LEU A 238 16.05 -15.35 -5.13
CA LEU A 238 15.06 -16.40 -4.83
C LEU A 238 15.72 -17.78 -4.83
N SER A 239 15.53 -18.53 -3.76
CA SER A 239 16.06 -19.88 -3.63
C SER A 239 14.92 -20.86 -3.29
N PRO A 240 14.73 -21.92 -4.09
CA PRO A 240 15.38 -22.18 -5.39
C PRO A 240 14.91 -21.20 -6.48
N PRO A 241 15.71 -21.02 -7.58
CA PRO A 241 15.26 -20.26 -8.74
C PRO A 241 13.93 -20.82 -9.25
N ARG A 242 12.94 -19.94 -9.44
CA ARG A 242 11.59 -20.37 -9.83
C ARG A 242 11.27 -19.91 -11.24
N GLN A 243 11.03 -20.87 -12.14
CA GLN A 243 10.18 -20.64 -13.29
C GLN A 243 8.74 -20.87 -12.83
N GLY A 244 7.92 -19.84 -13.01
CA GLY A 244 6.53 -19.87 -12.58
C GLY A 244 5.56 -19.85 -13.76
N ALA A 245 4.27 -19.92 -13.47
CA ALA A 245 3.21 -19.85 -14.46
C ALA A 245 2.90 -18.40 -14.85
N LEU A 246 2.74 -18.13 -16.15
CA LEU A 246 2.28 -16.84 -16.68
C LEU A 246 0.75 -16.74 -16.69
N LEU A 247 0.07 -17.80 -17.11
CA LEU A 247 -1.41 -17.92 -17.19
C LEU A 247 -2.08 -16.80 -18.02
N ALA A 248 -1.50 -16.49 -19.16
CA ALA A 248 -2.01 -15.45 -20.06
C ALA A 248 -3.42 -15.76 -20.60
N ASP A 249 -3.67 -17.01 -20.99
CA ASP A 249 -4.99 -17.43 -21.51
C ASP A 249 -6.08 -17.30 -20.43
N ARG A 250 -5.75 -17.66 -19.19
CA ARG A 250 -6.67 -17.52 -18.05
C ARG A 250 -7.03 -16.06 -17.81
N LEU A 251 -6.05 -15.17 -17.80
CA LEU A 251 -6.29 -13.73 -17.72
C LEU A 251 -7.19 -13.25 -18.85
N THR A 252 -6.84 -13.58 -20.11
CA THR A 252 -7.60 -13.16 -21.29
C THR A 252 -9.07 -13.60 -21.21
N GLN A 253 -9.32 -14.84 -20.79
CA GLN A 253 -10.68 -15.35 -20.60
C GLN A 253 -11.44 -14.55 -19.52
N ARG A 254 -10.78 -14.21 -18.42
CA ARG A 254 -11.39 -13.48 -17.30
C ARG A 254 -11.65 -12.01 -17.60
N LEU A 255 -10.83 -11.38 -18.45
CA LEU A 255 -10.99 -9.99 -18.85
C LEU A 255 -11.95 -9.79 -20.03
N ARG A 256 -12.24 -10.84 -20.80
CA ARG A 256 -13.10 -10.77 -22.01
C ARG A 256 -14.46 -10.19 -21.67
N GLY A 257 -14.82 -9.05 -22.30
CA GLY A 257 -16.10 -8.35 -22.09
C GLY A 257 -16.25 -7.69 -20.71
N GLN A 258 -15.16 -7.60 -19.95
CA GLN A 258 -15.14 -6.95 -18.63
C GLN A 258 -14.47 -5.57 -18.66
N LEU A 259 -13.54 -5.33 -19.59
CA LEU A 259 -12.79 -4.07 -19.75
C LEU A 259 -13.11 -3.38 -21.09
#